data_751131b8b607868b417d13d97b34f77c
#
_entry.id   751131b8b607868b417d13d97b34f77c
#
_cell.length_a   1.000
_cell.length_b   1.000
_cell.length_c   1.000
_cell.angle_alpha   90.00
_cell.angle_beta   90.00
_cell.angle_gamma   90.00
#
_symmetry.space_group_name_H-M   'P 1'
#
loop_
_entity.id
_entity.type
_entity.pdbx_description
1 polymer ?
#
loop_
_entity_poly.entity_id
_entity_poly.type
_entity_poly.pdbx_seq_one_letter_code
_entity_poly.pdbx_strand_id
1 'polypeptide(L)'
;MRTEHDFIGQMEISDEVYYGIQTLRASENFFITNDKLCSYPVFIKSFAQVKKAAALANAQLGLIDEKLKIAICHACDLLVDGKYHDQFIVDMIQGGAGTSTNMNMNEVIANLALEYMGHQKGEYQFCHPNDHVNRSQSTNDAYPSALKIAIYERLSNLVAPMKALRDAFAQKAKEFSHVIKMGRTQLQDAVPMTLGQEFETYALMVDRDIEQVLDARNWVRELNLGGTAIGTGINSHPDYRSLIEKKIQEVTGRPFVMANNLIEATQSTGAYVQVSGVLKRIAVKLSKVCNDLRLLSSGPRAGLNEINLPKMQPGSSIMPGKVNPVIPEVVNQVCFAVIGNDLSVALAAEGGQLQLNVFEPVIAYKLFHSFVILGRAIETLTTKCVEGITANEKICHDYVFNSIGIVTALNPHIGYEKSAMIAKEALKSDRSIYDIALEKKILTKEQLDDIFKPENMLSPHAFKKHKD
;
A
#
# COMPACT_ATOMS: atom_id res chain seq x y z
N MET A 1 -0.34 17.82 -39.47
CA MET A 1 -0.96 16.47 -39.46
C MET A 1 -0.05 15.54 -40.24
N ARG A 2 0.18 14.33 -39.76
CA ARG A 2 0.86 13.25 -40.46
C ARG A 2 -0.09 12.07 -40.63
N THR A 3 0.02 11.36 -41.74
CA THR A 3 -0.75 10.14 -41.99
C THR A 3 0.08 8.95 -41.56
N GLU A 4 -0.42 8.16 -40.63
CA GLU A 4 0.19 6.88 -40.24
C GLU A 4 -0.71 5.72 -40.70
N HIS A 5 -0.14 4.54 -40.84
CA HIS A 5 -0.86 3.34 -41.23
C HIS A 5 -0.46 2.15 -40.38
N ASP A 6 -1.42 1.26 -40.17
CA ASP A 6 -1.24 -0.05 -39.57
C ASP A 6 -1.96 -1.12 -40.42
N PHE A 7 -2.04 -2.36 -39.89
CA PHE A 7 -2.70 -3.46 -40.59
C PHE A 7 -4.21 -3.21 -40.87
N ILE A 8 -4.85 -2.36 -40.04
CA ILE A 8 -6.29 -2.07 -40.17
C ILE A 8 -6.58 -0.95 -41.21
N GLY A 9 -5.64 0.00 -41.37
CA GLY A 9 -5.82 1.12 -42.30
C GLY A 9 -4.99 2.35 -41.92
N GLN A 10 -5.43 3.53 -42.35
CA GLN A 10 -4.74 4.81 -42.15
C GLN A 10 -5.51 5.71 -41.21
N MET A 11 -4.80 6.58 -40.45
CA MET A 11 -5.37 7.66 -39.66
C MET A 11 -4.48 8.90 -39.69
N GLU A 12 -5.12 10.07 -39.55
CA GLU A 12 -4.46 11.36 -39.42
C GLU A 12 -4.12 11.63 -37.95
N ILE A 13 -2.87 11.99 -37.69
CA ILE A 13 -2.36 12.24 -36.34
C ILE A 13 -1.72 13.63 -36.32
N SER A 14 -1.88 14.38 -35.23
CA SER A 14 -1.22 15.67 -35.04
C SER A 14 0.31 15.52 -35.00
N ASP A 15 1.02 16.43 -35.69
CA ASP A 15 2.48 16.47 -35.64
C ASP A 15 3.03 16.90 -34.23
N GLU A 16 2.16 17.46 -33.40
CA GLU A 16 2.55 17.88 -32.03
C GLU A 16 2.72 16.71 -31.08
N VAL A 17 2.01 15.59 -31.34
CA VAL A 17 2.05 14.43 -30.42
C VAL A 17 3.13 13.42 -30.81
N TYR A 18 3.61 12.65 -29.80
CA TYR A 18 4.63 11.61 -29.99
C TYR A 18 4.04 10.19 -30.07
N TYR A 19 2.80 9.98 -29.67
CA TYR A 19 2.13 8.69 -29.90
C TYR A 19 1.74 8.53 -31.36
N GLY A 20 1.51 7.29 -31.79
CA GLY A 20 1.17 6.94 -33.16
C GLY A 20 -0.24 6.37 -33.31
N ILE A 21 -0.47 5.72 -34.46
CA ILE A 21 -1.79 5.24 -34.92
C ILE A 21 -2.38 4.18 -33.96
N GLN A 22 -1.57 3.27 -33.40
CA GLN A 22 -2.10 2.21 -32.52
C GLN A 22 -2.56 2.78 -31.18
N THR A 23 -1.85 3.76 -30.65
CA THR A 23 -2.27 4.50 -29.47
C THR A 23 -3.56 5.27 -29.70
N LEU A 24 -3.68 5.95 -30.83
CA LEU A 24 -4.89 6.70 -31.19
C LEU A 24 -6.10 5.77 -31.27
N ARG A 25 -5.98 4.64 -31.98
CA ARG A 25 -7.04 3.61 -32.01
C ARG A 25 -7.42 3.10 -30.62
N ALA A 26 -6.42 2.82 -29.79
CA ALA A 26 -6.66 2.36 -28.43
C ALA A 26 -7.42 3.39 -27.59
N SER A 27 -7.10 4.67 -27.73
CA SER A 27 -7.79 5.75 -27.01
C SER A 27 -9.24 5.94 -27.46
N GLU A 28 -9.54 5.64 -28.72
CA GLU A 28 -10.92 5.63 -29.24
C GLU A 28 -11.70 4.39 -28.80
N ASN A 29 -11.04 3.22 -28.77
CA ASN A 29 -11.68 1.96 -28.38
C ASN A 29 -11.96 1.85 -26.87
N PHE A 30 -11.08 2.38 -26.03
CA PHE A 30 -11.10 2.17 -24.58
C PHE A 30 -11.20 3.51 -23.84
N PHE A 31 -12.40 4.08 -23.81
CA PHE A 31 -12.74 5.21 -22.95
C PHE A 31 -13.63 4.69 -21.81
N ILE A 32 -13.00 3.97 -20.85
CA ILE A 32 -13.70 3.20 -19.82
C ILE A 32 -13.68 3.91 -18.46
N THR A 33 -12.50 4.26 -17.97
CA THR A 33 -12.35 4.86 -16.64
C THR A 33 -12.01 6.34 -16.70
N ASN A 34 -11.50 6.82 -17.82
CA ASN A 34 -10.81 8.11 -17.97
C ASN A 34 -9.56 8.26 -17.07
N ASP A 35 -9.11 7.17 -16.45
CA ASP A 35 -7.85 7.11 -15.71
C ASP A 35 -6.77 6.56 -16.62
N LYS A 36 -5.96 7.47 -17.14
CA LYS A 36 -5.00 7.21 -18.18
C LYS A 36 -3.65 6.78 -17.61
N LEU A 37 -2.84 6.12 -18.44
CA LEU A 37 -1.50 5.67 -18.09
C LEU A 37 -0.61 6.81 -17.57
N CYS A 38 -0.76 8.04 -18.06
CA CYS A 38 -0.03 9.22 -17.59
C CYS A 38 -0.23 9.52 -16.09
N SER A 39 -1.32 9.05 -15.47
CA SER A 39 -1.57 9.16 -14.04
C SER A 39 -0.64 8.27 -13.20
N TYR A 40 0.12 7.36 -13.83
CA TYR A 40 0.99 6.38 -13.17
C TYR A 40 2.46 6.50 -13.63
N PRO A 41 3.16 7.59 -13.28
CA PRO A 41 4.53 7.86 -13.75
C PRO A 41 5.52 6.73 -13.46
N VAL A 42 5.37 6.01 -12.35
CA VAL A 42 6.26 4.89 -12.00
C VAL A 42 6.15 3.76 -13.02
N PHE A 43 4.95 3.49 -13.57
CA PHE A 43 4.78 2.46 -14.59
C PHE A 43 5.41 2.87 -15.93
N ILE A 44 5.25 4.12 -16.36
CA ILE A 44 5.92 4.67 -17.56
C ILE A 44 7.43 4.55 -17.43
N LYS A 45 8.00 4.99 -16.30
CA LYS A 45 9.45 4.90 -16.02
C LYS A 45 9.94 3.46 -16.06
N SER A 46 9.26 2.54 -15.42
CA SER A 46 9.63 1.13 -15.40
C SER A 46 9.55 0.49 -16.79
N PHE A 47 8.56 0.87 -17.59
CA PHE A 47 8.45 0.38 -18.96
C PHE A 47 9.54 0.96 -19.87
N ALA A 48 9.88 2.24 -19.73
CA ALA A 48 11.02 2.85 -20.41
C ALA A 48 12.36 2.16 -20.03
N GLN A 49 12.53 1.75 -18.78
CA GLN A 49 13.70 0.96 -18.35
C GLN A 49 13.76 -0.41 -19.04
N VAL A 50 12.62 -1.09 -19.20
CA VAL A 50 12.56 -2.35 -19.97
C VAL A 50 12.98 -2.12 -21.42
N LYS A 51 12.46 -1.07 -22.07
CA LYS A 51 12.80 -0.73 -23.47
C LYS A 51 14.27 -0.35 -23.61
N LYS A 52 14.83 0.40 -22.68
CA LYS A 52 16.26 0.75 -22.66
C LYS A 52 17.13 -0.50 -22.53
N ALA A 53 16.81 -1.39 -21.58
CA ALA A 53 17.53 -2.64 -21.40
C ALA A 53 17.49 -3.53 -22.67
N ALA A 54 16.31 -3.59 -23.32
CA ALA A 54 16.14 -4.33 -24.57
C ALA A 54 16.98 -3.74 -25.71
N ALA A 55 17.01 -2.41 -25.87
CA ALA A 55 17.84 -1.75 -26.87
C ALA A 55 19.33 -2.02 -26.66
N LEU A 56 19.81 -1.95 -25.41
CA LEU A 56 21.20 -2.28 -25.06
C LEU A 56 21.54 -3.75 -25.37
N ALA A 57 20.65 -4.68 -25.06
CA ALA A 57 20.84 -6.10 -25.34
C ALA A 57 20.84 -6.38 -26.84
N ASN A 58 19.88 -5.83 -27.60
CA ASN A 58 19.78 -6.03 -29.04
C ASN A 58 20.98 -5.42 -29.80
N ALA A 59 21.49 -4.26 -29.39
CA ALA A 59 22.69 -3.68 -29.97
C ALA A 59 23.93 -4.54 -29.74
N GLN A 60 24.09 -5.07 -28.52
CA GLN A 60 25.21 -5.96 -28.21
C GLN A 60 25.17 -7.28 -29.02
N LEU A 61 23.98 -7.72 -29.43
CA LEU A 61 23.76 -8.87 -30.31
C LEU A 61 23.84 -8.51 -31.81
N GLY A 62 24.06 -7.24 -32.16
CA GLY A 62 24.11 -6.81 -33.55
C GLY A 62 22.73 -6.78 -34.25
N LEU A 63 21.61 -6.80 -33.50
CA LEU A 63 20.25 -6.82 -34.02
C LEU A 63 19.69 -5.41 -34.29
N ILE A 64 20.28 -4.39 -33.72
CA ILE A 64 20.10 -2.96 -34.05
C ILE A 64 21.48 -2.29 -34.08
N ASP A 65 21.61 -1.24 -34.90
CA ASP A 65 22.85 -0.51 -35.00
C ASP A 65 23.08 0.46 -33.83
N GLU A 66 24.31 0.97 -33.72
CA GLU A 66 24.73 1.83 -32.62
C GLU A 66 23.96 3.16 -32.60
N LYS A 67 23.63 3.75 -33.78
CA LYS A 67 22.89 5.00 -33.90
C LYS A 67 21.46 4.85 -33.35
N LEU A 68 20.78 3.77 -33.73
CA LEU A 68 19.44 3.43 -33.23
C LEU A 68 19.45 3.19 -31.72
N LYS A 69 20.45 2.43 -31.21
CA LYS A 69 20.60 2.19 -29.77
C LYS A 69 20.72 3.51 -28.99
N ILE A 70 21.60 4.41 -29.45
CA ILE A 70 21.80 5.70 -28.77
C ILE A 70 20.49 6.50 -28.75
N ALA A 71 19.79 6.58 -29.89
CA ALA A 71 18.55 7.33 -30.01
C ALA A 71 17.42 6.75 -29.14
N ILE A 72 17.23 5.42 -29.14
CA ILE A 72 16.24 4.73 -28.31
C ILE A 72 16.56 4.92 -26.81
N CYS A 73 17.84 4.74 -26.41
CA CYS A 73 18.24 4.96 -25.03
C CYS A 73 18.01 6.41 -24.57
N HIS A 74 18.32 7.40 -25.42
CA HIS A 74 18.05 8.80 -25.13
C HIS A 74 16.55 9.06 -24.90
N ALA A 75 15.68 8.53 -25.78
CA ALA A 75 14.23 8.63 -25.63
C ALA A 75 13.75 8.00 -24.30
N CYS A 76 14.27 6.81 -23.97
CA CYS A 76 13.96 6.16 -22.69
C CYS A 76 14.39 7.00 -21.49
N ASP A 77 15.57 7.64 -21.53
CA ASP A 77 16.07 8.49 -20.45
C ASP A 77 15.16 9.71 -20.22
N LEU A 78 14.66 10.35 -21.28
CA LEU A 78 13.68 11.42 -21.19
C LEU A 78 12.41 10.97 -20.43
N LEU A 79 11.92 9.76 -20.72
CA LEU A 79 10.75 9.20 -20.05
C LEU A 79 11.05 8.84 -18.57
N VAL A 80 12.24 8.32 -18.28
CA VAL A 80 12.66 8.04 -16.90
C VAL A 80 12.78 9.33 -16.09
N ASP A 81 13.22 10.43 -16.71
CA ASP A 81 13.26 11.77 -16.10
C ASP A 81 11.89 12.41 -15.90
N GLY A 82 10.83 11.79 -16.40
CA GLY A 82 9.44 12.26 -16.25
C GLY A 82 8.96 13.20 -17.33
N LYS A 83 9.70 13.33 -18.44
CA LYS A 83 9.29 14.14 -19.61
C LYS A 83 8.32 13.35 -20.48
N TYR A 84 7.46 14.05 -21.22
CA TYR A 84 6.50 13.46 -22.20
C TYR A 84 5.51 12.44 -21.61
N HIS A 85 5.28 12.44 -20.32
CA HIS A 85 4.32 11.53 -19.69
C HIS A 85 2.87 11.80 -20.12
N ASP A 86 2.56 13.03 -20.51
CA ASP A 86 1.28 13.44 -21.09
C ASP A 86 0.94 12.74 -22.42
N GLN A 87 1.95 12.14 -23.11
CA GLN A 87 1.79 11.37 -24.33
C GLN A 87 1.24 9.94 -24.10
N PHE A 88 1.09 9.53 -22.86
CA PHE A 88 0.58 8.19 -22.49
C PHE A 88 -0.91 8.27 -22.19
N ILE A 89 -1.71 8.25 -23.25
CA ILE A 89 -3.14 8.59 -23.23
C ILE A 89 -4.09 7.39 -23.13
N VAL A 90 -3.57 6.15 -23.20
CA VAL A 90 -4.40 4.94 -23.14
C VAL A 90 -5.03 4.77 -21.76
N ASP A 91 -6.29 4.30 -21.72
CA ASP A 91 -6.99 3.99 -20.47
C ASP A 91 -6.33 2.80 -19.76
N MET A 92 -6.33 2.79 -18.43
CA MET A 92 -5.76 1.70 -17.65
C MET A 92 -6.56 0.39 -17.79
N ILE A 93 -7.86 0.45 -18.07
CA ILE A 93 -8.68 -0.72 -18.40
C ILE A 93 -8.80 -0.84 -19.92
N GLN A 94 -8.12 -1.84 -20.45
CA GLN A 94 -7.99 -2.07 -21.88
C GLN A 94 -7.98 -3.56 -22.19
N GLY A 95 -8.55 -3.96 -23.33
CA GLY A 95 -8.42 -5.32 -23.88
C GLY A 95 -7.04 -5.54 -24.53
N GLY A 96 -6.66 -6.79 -24.76
CA GLY A 96 -5.43 -7.14 -25.46
C GLY A 96 -4.20 -7.30 -24.56
N ALA A 97 -4.37 -7.64 -23.28
CA ALA A 97 -3.28 -7.99 -22.35
C ALA A 97 -2.20 -6.90 -22.22
N GLY A 98 -2.55 -5.62 -22.37
CA GLY A 98 -1.61 -4.51 -22.28
C GLY A 98 -0.94 -4.11 -23.60
N THR A 99 -1.38 -4.64 -24.74
CA THR A 99 -0.79 -4.28 -26.07
C THR A 99 -0.92 -2.80 -26.36
N SER A 100 -2.04 -2.16 -26.01
CA SER A 100 -2.21 -0.71 -26.19
C SER A 100 -1.17 0.10 -25.40
N THR A 101 -0.88 -0.30 -24.17
CA THR A 101 0.18 0.32 -23.35
C THR A 101 1.57 0.08 -23.94
N ASN A 102 1.88 -1.15 -24.38
CA ASN A 102 3.17 -1.47 -25.00
C ASN A 102 3.37 -0.68 -26.31
N MET A 103 2.33 -0.55 -27.13
CA MET A 103 2.44 0.21 -28.36
C MET A 103 2.51 1.71 -28.10
N ASN A 104 1.78 2.25 -27.13
CA ASN A 104 1.94 3.64 -26.71
C ASN A 104 3.40 3.94 -26.32
N MET A 105 4.03 3.04 -25.56
CA MET A 105 5.45 3.14 -25.21
C MET A 105 6.34 3.07 -26.44
N ASN A 106 6.13 2.10 -27.32
CA ASN A 106 6.94 1.92 -28.55
C ASN A 106 6.86 3.11 -29.49
N GLU A 107 5.65 3.64 -29.73
CA GLU A 107 5.41 4.77 -30.64
C GLU A 107 6.02 6.07 -30.10
N VAL A 108 5.85 6.36 -28.80
CA VAL A 108 6.44 7.55 -28.17
C VAL A 108 7.97 7.46 -28.23
N ILE A 109 8.58 6.32 -27.89
CA ILE A 109 10.04 6.14 -27.96
C ILE A 109 10.52 6.26 -29.41
N ALA A 110 9.83 5.65 -30.38
CA ALA A 110 10.23 5.71 -31.79
C ALA A 110 10.23 7.17 -32.30
N ASN A 111 9.19 7.94 -32.01
CA ASN A 111 9.10 9.34 -32.46
C ASN A 111 10.10 10.26 -31.74
N LEU A 112 10.38 10.05 -30.47
CA LEU A 112 11.46 10.76 -29.76
C LEU A 112 12.85 10.41 -30.32
N ALA A 113 13.07 9.14 -30.66
CA ALA A 113 14.33 8.67 -31.28
C ALA A 113 14.51 9.23 -32.70
N LEU A 114 13.44 9.29 -33.49
CA LEU A 114 13.44 9.93 -34.83
C LEU A 114 13.85 11.40 -34.75
N GLU A 115 13.22 12.15 -33.86
CA GLU A 115 13.55 13.57 -33.65
C GLU A 115 15.02 13.75 -33.19
N TYR A 116 15.50 12.90 -32.27
CA TYR A 116 16.92 12.90 -31.83
C TYR A 116 17.89 12.66 -33.00
N MET A 117 17.50 11.83 -33.97
CA MET A 117 18.31 11.53 -35.17
C MET A 117 18.17 12.58 -36.28
N GLY A 118 17.31 13.62 -36.13
CA GLY A 118 17.06 14.66 -37.13
C GLY A 118 16.00 14.29 -38.15
N HIS A 119 15.15 13.32 -37.88
CA HIS A 119 14.03 12.90 -38.72
C HIS A 119 12.70 13.43 -38.20
N GLN A 120 11.66 13.38 -39.08
CA GLN A 120 10.30 13.74 -38.68
C GLN A 120 9.60 12.58 -37.98
N LYS A 121 8.64 12.92 -37.11
CA LYS A 121 7.78 11.92 -36.48
C LYS A 121 7.03 11.14 -37.53
N GLY A 122 6.89 9.83 -37.40
CA GLY A 122 6.26 8.94 -38.35
C GLY A 122 7.16 8.43 -39.47
N GLU A 123 8.42 8.89 -39.58
CA GLU A 123 9.39 8.35 -40.56
C GLU A 123 9.95 7.00 -40.08
N TYR A 124 9.05 6.02 -39.87
CA TYR A 124 9.34 4.74 -39.25
C TYR A 124 10.32 3.84 -39.96
N GLN A 125 10.67 4.17 -41.24
CA GLN A 125 11.77 3.52 -41.94
C GLN A 125 13.14 3.70 -41.25
N PHE A 126 13.31 4.75 -40.44
CA PHE A 126 14.55 5.01 -39.69
C PHE A 126 14.51 4.51 -38.23
N CYS A 127 13.34 4.56 -37.57
CA CYS A 127 13.11 3.97 -36.25
C CYS A 127 11.68 3.47 -36.13
N HIS A 128 11.47 2.16 -36.30
CA HIS A 128 10.14 1.57 -36.30
C HIS A 128 9.72 1.12 -34.91
N PRO A 129 8.48 1.39 -34.44
CA PRO A 129 7.99 0.96 -33.13
C PRO A 129 8.11 -0.54 -32.88
N ASN A 130 7.76 -1.38 -33.88
CA ASN A 130 7.80 -2.83 -33.75
C ASN A 130 9.19 -3.43 -34.07
N ASP A 131 9.81 -3.02 -35.20
CA ASP A 131 11.01 -3.70 -35.69
C ASP A 131 12.28 -3.29 -34.93
N HIS A 132 12.29 -2.08 -34.37
CA HIS A 132 13.45 -1.55 -33.63
C HIS A 132 13.19 -1.44 -32.14
N VAL A 133 12.18 -0.66 -31.68
CA VAL A 133 11.92 -0.42 -30.25
C VAL A 133 11.44 -1.70 -29.57
N ASN A 134 10.57 -2.49 -30.24
CA ASN A 134 10.05 -3.76 -29.69
C ASN A 134 10.86 -4.99 -30.10
N ARG A 135 12.06 -4.83 -30.67
CA ARG A 135 12.90 -5.93 -31.13
C ARG A 135 13.14 -6.96 -30.01
N SER A 136 13.03 -8.25 -30.35
CA SER A 136 13.17 -9.39 -29.42
C SER A 136 12.17 -9.42 -28.27
N GLN A 137 11.07 -8.73 -28.36
CA GLN A 137 10.04 -8.62 -27.33
C GLN A 137 8.64 -8.97 -27.88
N SER A 138 7.76 -9.31 -26.96
CA SER A 138 6.30 -9.27 -27.12
C SER A 138 5.72 -8.38 -26.04
N THR A 139 4.46 -7.92 -26.22
CA THR A 139 3.71 -7.35 -25.09
C THR A 139 3.70 -8.30 -23.89
N ASN A 140 3.61 -9.61 -24.17
CA ASN A 140 3.41 -10.67 -23.17
C ASN A 140 4.63 -10.89 -22.25
N ASP A 141 5.81 -10.40 -22.59
CA ASP A 141 6.97 -10.39 -21.71
C ASP A 141 7.37 -8.97 -21.26
N ALA A 142 7.23 -7.96 -22.11
CA ALA A 142 7.61 -6.58 -21.78
C ALA A 142 6.63 -5.92 -20.80
N TYR A 143 5.30 -6.10 -20.96
CA TYR A 143 4.29 -5.50 -20.09
C TYR A 143 4.35 -6.04 -18.66
N PRO A 144 4.27 -7.37 -18.40
CA PRO A 144 4.34 -7.90 -17.05
C PRO A 144 5.69 -7.62 -16.37
N SER A 145 6.79 -7.59 -17.12
CA SER A 145 8.09 -7.22 -16.57
C SER A 145 8.13 -5.77 -16.12
N ALA A 146 7.62 -4.84 -16.93
CA ALA A 146 7.48 -3.43 -16.55
C ALA A 146 6.55 -3.26 -15.33
N LEU A 147 5.45 -4.03 -15.28
CA LEU A 147 4.51 -4.03 -14.16
C LEU A 147 5.20 -4.50 -12.87
N LYS A 148 5.94 -5.60 -12.90
CA LYS A 148 6.69 -6.12 -11.75
C LYS A 148 7.74 -5.12 -11.24
N ILE A 149 8.49 -4.49 -12.16
CA ILE A 149 9.46 -3.43 -11.80
C ILE A 149 8.75 -2.25 -11.13
N ALA A 150 7.63 -1.79 -11.68
CA ALA A 150 6.85 -0.69 -11.11
C ALA A 150 6.28 -1.03 -9.73
N ILE A 151 5.81 -2.25 -9.53
CA ILE A 151 5.32 -2.73 -8.23
C ILE A 151 6.48 -2.79 -7.21
N TYR A 152 7.66 -3.27 -7.60
CA TYR A 152 8.85 -3.26 -6.74
C TYR A 152 9.18 -1.86 -6.24
N GLU A 153 9.16 -0.86 -7.12
CA GLU A 153 9.40 0.54 -6.76
C GLU A 153 8.26 1.10 -5.89
N ARG A 154 7.00 0.76 -6.15
CA ARG A 154 5.87 1.17 -5.31
C ARG A 154 5.94 0.57 -3.90
N LEU A 155 6.30 -0.69 -3.77
CA LEU A 155 6.55 -1.32 -2.47
C LEU A 155 7.68 -0.60 -1.72
N SER A 156 8.77 -0.27 -2.42
CA SER A 156 9.90 0.46 -1.83
C SER A 156 9.51 1.85 -1.35
N ASN A 157 8.70 2.58 -2.13
CA ASN A 157 8.24 3.93 -1.80
C ASN A 157 7.23 3.95 -0.64
N LEU A 158 6.48 2.86 -0.41
CA LEU A 158 5.52 2.77 0.68
C LEU A 158 6.20 2.67 2.06
N VAL A 159 7.45 2.22 2.12
CA VAL A 159 8.19 2.00 3.38
C VAL A 159 8.38 3.29 4.16
N ALA A 160 8.72 4.38 3.51
CA ALA A 160 9.01 5.65 4.21
C ALA A 160 7.78 6.22 4.94
N PRO A 161 6.60 6.38 4.31
CA PRO A 161 5.40 6.84 5.02
C PRO A 161 4.96 5.85 6.12
N MET A 162 5.12 4.54 5.92
CA MET A 162 4.81 3.57 6.98
C MET A 162 5.75 3.72 8.19
N LYS A 163 7.04 3.95 7.98
CA LYS A 163 7.98 4.23 9.06
C LYS A 163 7.60 5.50 9.82
N ALA A 164 7.22 6.57 9.11
CA ALA A 164 6.76 7.81 9.75
C ALA A 164 5.53 7.56 10.63
N LEU A 165 4.55 6.77 10.17
CA LEU A 165 3.37 6.42 10.97
C LEU A 165 3.75 5.58 12.20
N ARG A 166 4.61 4.56 12.03
CA ARG A 166 5.13 3.76 13.15
C ARG A 166 5.78 4.63 14.21
N ASP A 167 6.65 5.55 13.78
CA ASP A 167 7.41 6.42 14.68
C ASP A 167 6.50 7.42 15.40
N ALA A 168 5.46 7.93 14.74
CA ALA A 168 4.43 8.76 15.35
C ALA A 168 3.65 8.01 16.45
N PHE A 169 3.23 6.77 16.19
CA PHE A 169 2.61 5.93 17.22
C PHE A 169 3.57 5.61 18.36
N ALA A 170 4.83 5.29 18.09
CA ALA A 170 5.84 5.02 19.11
C ALA A 170 6.13 6.26 19.97
N GLN A 171 6.11 7.45 19.39
CA GLN A 171 6.24 8.70 20.13
C GLN A 171 5.04 8.91 21.09
N LYS A 172 3.82 8.67 20.63
CA LYS A 172 2.61 8.74 21.46
C LYS A 172 2.60 7.67 22.55
N ALA A 173 3.13 6.48 22.28
CA ALA A 173 3.30 5.43 23.28
C ALA A 173 4.19 5.91 24.45
N LYS A 174 5.29 6.61 24.15
CA LYS A 174 6.15 7.21 25.19
C LYS A 174 5.45 8.34 25.93
N GLU A 175 4.79 9.24 25.20
CA GLU A 175 4.06 10.38 25.76
C GLU A 175 2.98 9.93 26.75
N PHE A 176 2.25 8.87 26.44
CA PHE A 176 1.14 8.36 27.24
C PHE A 176 1.52 7.18 28.16
N SER A 177 2.79 6.91 28.35
CA SER A 177 3.27 5.75 29.15
C SER A 177 2.80 5.77 30.60
N HIS A 178 2.53 6.95 31.16
CA HIS A 178 2.06 7.16 32.52
C HIS A 178 0.54 7.25 32.65
N VAL A 179 -0.19 7.32 31.54
CA VAL A 179 -1.65 7.49 31.54
C VAL A 179 -2.33 6.15 31.73
N ILE A 180 -2.83 5.88 32.94
CA ILE A 180 -3.60 4.67 33.24
C ILE A 180 -4.98 4.76 32.58
N LYS A 181 -5.44 3.66 32.00
CA LYS A 181 -6.77 3.52 31.40
C LYS A 181 -7.37 2.15 31.66
N MET A 182 -8.69 2.03 31.47
CA MET A 182 -9.36 0.73 31.47
C MET A 182 -9.18 0.05 30.10
N GLY A 183 -8.57 -1.13 30.08
CA GLY A 183 -8.57 -2.04 28.94
C GLY A 183 -9.94 -2.67 28.75
N ARG A 184 -10.35 -2.86 27.47
CA ARG A 184 -11.66 -3.43 27.13
C ARG A 184 -11.52 -4.65 26.24
N THR A 185 -12.30 -5.68 26.55
CA THR A 185 -12.51 -6.84 25.68
C THR A 185 -14.00 -6.93 25.35
N GLN A 186 -14.35 -7.10 24.05
CA GLN A 186 -15.76 -7.09 23.61
C GLN A 186 -16.49 -5.79 23.99
N LEU A 187 -15.77 -4.67 24.07
CA LEU A 187 -16.24 -3.35 24.53
C LEU A 187 -16.68 -3.31 26.02
N GLN A 188 -16.43 -4.37 26.79
CA GLN A 188 -16.68 -4.39 28.23
C GLN A 188 -15.37 -4.14 29.00
N ASP A 189 -15.51 -3.59 30.21
CA ASP A 189 -14.38 -3.37 31.11
C ASP A 189 -13.64 -4.68 31.37
N ALA A 190 -12.31 -4.66 31.26
CA ALA A 190 -11.48 -5.81 31.53
C ALA A 190 -10.51 -5.52 32.69
N VAL A 191 -9.30 -5.11 32.39
CA VAL A 191 -8.26 -4.84 33.38
C VAL A 191 -7.53 -3.54 33.05
N PRO A 192 -6.92 -2.86 34.00
CA PRO A 192 -6.12 -1.66 33.78
C PRO A 192 -4.94 -1.92 32.85
N MET A 193 -4.62 -0.93 32.03
CA MET A 193 -3.43 -0.82 31.18
C MET A 193 -3.03 0.65 31.08
N THR A 194 -1.92 0.95 30.39
CA THR A 194 -1.63 2.35 30.03
C THR A 194 -2.11 2.66 28.62
N LEU A 195 -2.47 3.92 28.37
CA LEU A 195 -2.72 4.41 27.02
C LEU A 195 -1.46 4.29 26.15
N GLY A 196 -0.27 4.43 26.75
CA GLY A 196 1.00 4.19 26.07
C GLY A 196 1.15 2.77 25.54
N GLN A 197 0.77 1.75 26.31
CA GLN A 197 0.76 0.35 25.85
C GLN A 197 -0.18 0.13 24.67
N GLU A 198 -1.32 0.81 24.63
CA GLU A 198 -2.25 0.73 23.49
C GLU A 198 -1.61 1.32 22.22
N PHE A 199 -1.01 2.50 22.30
CA PHE A 199 -0.33 3.13 21.15
C PHE A 199 0.92 2.36 20.72
N GLU A 200 1.63 1.69 21.63
CA GLU A 200 2.75 0.80 21.30
C GLU A 200 2.28 -0.37 20.43
N THR A 201 1.10 -0.94 20.70
CA THR A 201 0.56 -2.01 19.85
C THR A 201 0.31 -1.54 18.41
N TYR A 202 -0.12 -0.30 18.22
CA TYR A 202 -0.30 0.28 16.87
C TYR A 202 1.04 0.45 16.16
N ALA A 203 2.06 0.93 16.84
CA ALA A 203 3.42 1.02 16.30
C ALA A 203 3.95 -0.35 15.85
N LEU A 204 3.82 -1.38 16.70
CA LEU A 204 4.25 -2.75 16.39
C LEU A 204 3.45 -3.38 15.24
N MET A 205 2.15 -3.07 15.12
CA MET A 205 1.33 -3.53 13.98
C MET A 205 1.88 -3.00 12.67
N VAL A 206 2.22 -1.69 12.61
CA VAL A 206 2.79 -1.06 11.42
C VAL A 206 4.19 -1.61 11.12
N ASP A 207 5.03 -1.79 12.13
CA ASP A 207 6.39 -2.32 11.97
C ASP A 207 6.39 -3.71 11.32
N ARG A 208 5.54 -4.61 11.80
CA ARG A 208 5.35 -5.95 11.19
C ARG A 208 4.83 -5.88 9.74
N ASP A 209 4.07 -4.85 9.39
CA ASP A 209 3.59 -4.68 8.01
C ASP A 209 4.68 -4.10 7.10
N ILE A 210 5.61 -3.28 7.63
CA ILE A 210 6.81 -2.84 6.91
C ILE A 210 7.65 -4.06 6.51
N GLU A 211 7.87 -5.03 7.40
CA GLU A 211 8.56 -6.27 7.09
C GLU A 211 7.89 -7.02 5.91
N GLN A 212 6.55 -7.15 5.94
CA GLN A 212 5.81 -7.81 4.86
C GLN A 212 5.91 -7.06 3.51
N VAL A 213 5.93 -5.72 3.53
CA VAL A 213 6.16 -4.91 2.33
C VAL A 213 7.56 -5.13 1.76
N LEU A 214 8.57 -5.22 2.63
CA LEU A 214 9.95 -5.51 2.23
C LEU A 214 10.09 -6.92 1.63
N ASP A 215 9.44 -7.91 2.23
CA ASP A 215 9.44 -9.29 1.73
C ASP A 215 8.70 -9.43 0.40
N ALA A 216 7.60 -8.70 0.23
CA ALA A 216 6.79 -8.71 -1.00
C ALA A 216 7.59 -8.31 -2.25
N ARG A 217 8.66 -7.53 -2.12
CA ARG A 217 9.55 -7.22 -3.24
C ARG A 217 10.19 -8.45 -3.86
N ASN A 218 10.42 -9.50 -3.07
CA ASN A 218 11.03 -10.73 -3.58
C ASN A 218 10.11 -11.47 -4.56
N TRP A 219 8.79 -11.38 -4.40
CA TRP A 219 7.82 -12.06 -5.26
C TRP A 219 7.71 -11.45 -6.67
N VAL A 220 8.09 -10.17 -6.82
CA VAL A 220 8.06 -9.47 -8.11
C VAL A 220 9.45 -9.32 -8.75
N ARG A 221 10.48 -9.99 -8.22
CA ARG A 221 11.84 -9.94 -8.77
C ARG A 221 12.02 -10.82 -10.00
N GLU A 222 11.24 -11.89 -10.13
CA GLU A 222 11.31 -12.79 -11.28
C GLU A 222 10.54 -12.22 -12.46
N LEU A 223 11.25 -11.97 -13.57
CA LEU A 223 10.70 -11.43 -14.81
C LEU A 223 10.62 -12.52 -15.88
N ASN A 224 9.82 -12.30 -16.92
CA ASN A 224 9.69 -13.21 -18.06
C ASN A 224 10.28 -12.64 -19.36
N LEU A 225 11.14 -11.60 -19.29
CA LEU A 225 11.81 -11.02 -20.47
C LEU A 225 12.60 -12.08 -21.26
N GLY A 226 12.46 -12.01 -22.59
CA GLY A 226 13.01 -13.00 -23.49
C GLY A 226 12.09 -14.22 -23.71
N GLY A 227 10.93 -14.28 -23.00
CA GLY A 227 9.91 -15.30 -23.25
C GLY A 227 9.10 -15.07 -24.51
N THR A 228 9.04 -13.82 -24.95
CA THR A 228 8.26 -13.38 -26.12
C THR A 228 6.76 -13.75 -25.99
N ALA A 229 6.18 -14.41 -26.99
CA ALA A 229 4.74 -14.62 -27.08
C ALA A 229 4.12 -15.48 -25.96
N ILE A 230 4.77 -16.60 -25.60
CA ILE A 230 4.27 -17.59 -24.64
C ILE A 230 5.35 -18.16 -23.71
N GLY A 231 6.53 -17.56 -23.69
CA GLY A 231 7.66 -18.05 -22.86
C GLY A 231 8.66 -18.96 -23.57
N THR A 232 8.47 -19.26 -24.85
CA THR A 232 9.40 -20.12 -25.63
C THR A 232 10.58 -19.36 -26.21
N GLY A 233 10.54 -18.01 -26.21
CA GLY A 233 11.59 -17.17 -26.77
C GLY A 233 11.62 -17.14 -28.31
N ILE A 234 10.51 -17.46 -28.97
CA ILE A 234 10.43 -17.42 -30.44
C ILE A 234 10.77 -16.02 -30.96
N ASN A 235 11.51 -15.92 -32.07
CA ASN A 235 12.00 -14.69 -32.69
C ASN A 235 12.96 -13.85 -31.84
N SER A 236 13.58 -14.44 -30.80
CA SER A 236 14.70 -13.83 -30.07
C SER A 236 16.01 -14.59 -30.32
N HIS A 237 17.15 -13.90 -30.13
CA HIS A 237 18.46 -14.53 -30.22
C HIS A 237 18.69 -15.47 -29.02
N PRO A 238 19.34 -16.63 -29.16
CA PRO A 238 19.58 -17.57 -28.05
C PRO A 238 20.22 -16.92 -26.81
N ASP A 239 21.12 -15.98 -26.99
CA ASP A 239 21.82 -15.29 -25.90
C ASP A 239 21.00 -14.10 -25.33
N TYR A 240 19.86 -13.74 -25.93
CA TYR A 240 19.09 -12.57 -25.52
C TYR A 240 18.65 -12.66 -24.06
N ARG A 241 18.16 -13.83 -23.61
CA ARG A 241 17.67 -14.02 -22.25
C ARG A 241 18.74 -13.73 -21.18
N SER A 242 19.96 -14.26 -21.35
CA SER A 242 21.05 -14.05 -20.40
C SER A 242 21.55 -12.61 -20.41
N LEU A 243 21.47 -11.95 -21.56
CA LEU A 243 21.94 -10.59 -21.74
C LEU A 243 20.92 -9.57 -21.21
N ILE A 244 19.63 -9.76 -21.47
CA ILE A 244 18.57 -8.86 -20.97
C ILE A 244 18.49 -8.87 -19.45
N GLU A 245 18.77 -10.00 -18.78
CA GLU A 245 18.87 -10.08 -17.32
C GLU A 245 19.94 -9.12 -16.79
N LYS A 246 21.13 -9.15 -17.37
CA LYS A 246 22.23 -8.24 -16.98
C LYS A 246 21.86 -6.77 -17.26
N LYS A 247 21.27 -6.51 -18.44
CA LYS A 247 20.92 -5.13 -18.83
C LYS A 247 19.80 -4.54 -17.96
N ILE A 248 18.81 -5.33 -17.57
CA ILE A 248 17.75 -4.81 -16.67
C ILE A 248 18.29 -4.53 -15.27
N GLN A 249 19.23 -5.34 -14.77
CA GLN A 249 19.93 -5.06 -13.50
C GLN A 249 20.77 -3.78 -13.58
N GLU A 250 21.52 -3.60 -14.69
CA GLU A 250 22.33 -2.39 -14.93
C GLU A 250 21.45 -1.13 -15.00
N VAL A 251 20.34 -1.17 -15.76
CA VAL A 251 19.45 -0.02 -15.98
C VAL A 251 18.65 0.34 -14.74
N THR A 252 18.18 -0.64 -13.98
CA THR A 252 17.33 -0.39 -12.80
C THR A 252 18.10 -0.24 -11.51
N GLY A 253 19.33 -0.77 -11.42
CA GLY A 253 20.07 -0.88 -10.17
C GLY A 253 19.42 -1.84 -9.18
N ARG A 254 18.56 -2.76 -9.64
CA ARG A 254 17.78 -3.68 -8.81
C ARG A 254 18.08 -5.14 -9.15
N PRO A 255 17.93 -6.06 -8.20
CA PRO A 255 18.30 -7.47 -8.37
C PRO A 255 17.20 -8.29 -9.06
N PHE A 256 16.73 -7.86 -10.22
CA PHE A 256 15.78 -8.64 -11.03
C PHE A 256 16.47 -9.83 -11.67
N VAL A 257 15.75 -10.94 -11.80
CA VAL A 257 16.23 -12.18 -12.41
C VAL A 257 15.20 -12.72 -13.41
N MET A 258 15.65 -13.51 -14.37
CA MET A 258 14.73 -14.18 -15.28
C MET A 258 14.20 -15.45 -14.63
N ALA A 259 12.87 -15.64 -14.67
CA ALA A 259 12.21 -16.83 -14.13
C ALA A 259 12.81 -18.12 -14.75
N ASN A 260 12.89 -19.20 -13.96
CA ASN A 260 13.42 -20.47 -14.43
C ASN A 260 12.62 -21.06 -15.59
N ASN A 261 11.29 -20.95 -15.53
CA ASN A 261 10.38 -21.34 -16.59
C ASN A 261 9.60 -20.12 -17.10
N LEU A 262 9.98 -19.62 -18.29
CA LEU A 262 9.32 -18.44 -18.87
C LEU A 262 7.91 -18.72 -19.36
N ILE A 263 7.54 -19.99 -19.63
CA ILE A 263 6.17 -20.36 -20.04
C ILE A 263 5.23 -20.23 -18.81
N GLU A 264 5.67 -20.70 -17.66
CA GLU A 264 4.93 -20.49 -16.41
C GLU A 264 4.82 -18.99 -16.08
N ALA A 265 5.95 -18.28 -16.11
CA ALA A 265 6.02 -16.87 -15.74
C ALA A 265 5.25 -15.93 -16.69
N THR A 266 4.92 -16.36 -17.90
CA THR A 266 4.09 -15.59 -18.87
C THR A 266 2.61 -15.69 -18.58
N GLN A 267 2.14 -16.75 -17.90
CA GLN A 267 0.73 -16.93 -17.58
C GLN A 267 0.42 -16.73 -16.09
N SER A 268 1.40 -16.89 -15.22
CA SER A 268 1.20 -16.83 -13.77
C SER A 268 1.13 -15.39 -13.26
N THR A 269 0.02 -15.09 -12.58
CA THR A 269 -0.21 -13.80 -11.93
C THR A 269 -0.18 -13.89 -10.39
N GLY A 270 0.27 -15.03 -9.84
CA GLY A 270 0.31 -15.30 -8.41
C GLY A 270 1.09 -14.25 -7.60
N ALA A 271 2.18 -13.71 -8.15
CA ALA A 271 2.95 -12.64 -7.51
C ALA A 271 2.10 -11.37 -7.25
N TYR A 272 1.21 -11.02 -8.16
CA TYR A 272 0.32 -9.87 -8.01
C TYR A 272 -0.75 -10.11 -6.94
N VAL A 273 -1.30 -11.33 -6.85
CA VAL A 273 -2.24 -11.74 -5.81
C VAL A 273 -1.58 -11.64 -4.43
N GLN A 274 -0.33 -12.06 -4.31
CA GLN A 274 0.43 -11.94 -3.05
C GLN A 274 0.63 -10.49 -2.64
N VAL A 275 1.08 -9.64 -3.56
CA VAL A 275 1.24 -8.19 -3.30
C VAL A 275 -0.09 -7.56 -2.88
N SER A 276 -1.17 -7.86 -3.61
CA SER A 276 -2.52 -7.41 -3.27
C SER A 276 -2.93 -7.83 -1.87
N GLY A 277 -2.65 -9.08 -1.49
CA GLY A 277 -2.89 -9.60 -0.15
C GLY A 277 -2.15 -8.85 0.95
N VAL A 278 -0.91 -8.40 0.69
CA VAL A 278 -0.16 -7.56 1.64
C VAL A 278 -0.81 -6.19 1.78
N LEU A 279 -1.20 -5.53 0.69
CA LEU A 279 -1.89 -4.25 0.74
C LEU A 279 -3.23 -4.36 1.49
N LYS A 280 -4.00 -5.42 1.23
CA LYS A 280 -5.24 -5.73 1.97
C LYS A 280 -4.97 -5.92 3.47
N ARG A 281 -3.93 -6.67 3.85
CA ARG A 281 -3.54 -6.87 5.25
C ARG A 281 -3.26 -5.55 5.96
N ILE A 282 -2.51 -4.64 5.33
CA ILE A 282 -2.24 -3.31 5.85
C ILE A 282 -3.56 -2.54 6.02
N ALA A 283 -4.42 -2.55 5.01
CA ALA A 283 -5.71 -1.86 5.02
C ALA A 283 -6.61 -2.37 6.17
N VAL A 284 -6.72 -3.67 6.38
CA VAL A 284 -7.52 -4.26 7.45
C VAL A 284 -7.04 -3.81 8.84
N LYS A 285 -5.72 -3.84 9.08
CA LYS A 285 -5.15 -3.40 10.35
C LYS A 285 -5.29 -1.89 10.57
N LEU A 286 -5.01 -1.11 9.54
CA LEU A 286 -5.10 0.35 9.61
C LEU A 286 -6.55 0.80 9.84
N SER A 287 -7.51 0.14 9.20
CA SER A 287 -8.94 0.36 9.44
C SER A 287 -9.33 0.06 10.89
N LYS A 288 -8.81 -1.04 11.47
CA LYS A 288 -9.04 -1.39 12.88
C LYS A 288 -8.49 -0.30 13.80
N VAL A 289 -7.27 0.17 13.58
CA VAL A 289 -6.68 1.25 14.38
C VAL A 289 -7.53 2.53 14.28
N CYS A 290 -7.99 2.89 13.07
CA CYS A 290 -8.88 4.04 12.88
C CYS A 290 -10.22 3.88 13.61
N ASN A 291 -10.78 2.68 13.67
CA ASN A 291 -11.99 2.40 14.44
C ASN A 291 -11.77 2.63 15.94
N ASP A 292 -10.63 2.17 16.47
CA ASP A 292 -10.25 2.41 17.86
C ASP A 292 -10.08 3.91 18.17
N LEU A 293 -9.34 4.64 17.33
CA LEU A 293 -9.14 6.08 17.50
C LEU A 293 -10.49 6.85 17.49
N ARG A 294 -11.43 6.48 16.63
CA ARG A 294 -12.77 7.05 16.57
C ARG A 294 -13.57 6.74 17.84
N LEU A 295 -13.47 5.50 18.35
CA LEU A 295 -14.18 5.10 19.57
C LEU A 295 -13.60 5.79 20.82
N LEU A 296 -12.28 5.78 20.97
CA LEU A 296 -11.59 6.41 22.09
C LEU A 296 -11.82 7.93 22.16
N SER A 297 -11.99 8.60 21.02
CA SER A 297 -12.26 10.04 20.95
C SER A 297 -13.75 10.39 20.93
N SER A 298 -14.64 9.42 21.06
CA SER A 298 -16.08 9.64 20.99
C SER A 298 -16.61 10.53 22.12
N GLY A 299 -17.62 11.34 21.82
CA GLY A 299 -18.25 12.24 22.81
C GLY A 299 -18.22 13.70 22.33
N PRO A 300 -17.75 14.68 23.17
CA PRO A 300 -16.94 14.52 24.39
C PRO A 300 -17.70 14.21 25.68
N ARG A 301 -19.03 14.37 25.74
CA ARG A 301 -19.78 14.18 26.99
C ARG A 301 -20.57 12.87 27.05
N ALA A 302 -20.99 12.35 25.88
CA ALA A 302 -21.79 11.12 25.75
C ALA A 302 -21.01 10.01 25.03
N GLY A 303 -19.71 9.93 25.24
CA GLY A 303 -18.83 8.90 24.68
C GLY A 303 -17.63 8.65 25.60
N LEU A 304 -16.63 7.89 25.11
CA LEU A 304 -15.48 7.52 25.92
C LEU A 304 -14.55 8.69 26.25
N ASN A 305 -14.29 9.54 25.27
CA ASN A 305 -13.46 10.74 25.45
C ASN A 305 -12.13 10.51 26.16
N GLU A 306 -11.49 9.38 25.93
CA GLU A 306 -10.17 9.06 26.53
C GLU A 306 -9.03 9.82 25.85
N ILE A 307 -9.21 10.17 24.56
CA ILE A 307 -8.26 10.95 23.76
C ILE A 307 -8.97 12.08 23.00
N ASN A 308 -8.21 13.09 22.60
CA ASN A 308 -8.67 14.12 21.66
C ASN A 308 -7.90 13.98 20.35
N LEU A 309 -8.61 14.03 19.24
CA LEU A 309 -8.03 14.12 17.90
C LEU A 309 -7.94 15.59 17.46
N PRO A 310 -6.97 15.96 16.60
CA PRO A 310 -6.89 17.27 16.01
C PRO A 310 -8.19 17.68 15.31
N LYS A 311 -8.60 18.93 15.51
CA LYS A 311 -9.80 19.51 14.88
C LYS A 311 -9.46 19.93 13.45
N MET A 312 -9.90 19.16 12.46
CA MET A 312 -9.51 19.38 11.06
C MET A 312 -10.52 20.17 10.25
N GLN A 313 -11.81 20.11 10.62
CA GLN A 313 -12.87 20.88 9.97
C GLN A 313 -14.13 20.94 10.85
N PRO A 314 -15.05 21.90 10.63
CA PRO A 314 -16.37 21.88 11.24
C PRO A 314 -17.12 20.56 10.92
N GLY A 315 -17.75 19.96 11.91
CA GLY A 315 -18.34 18.61 11.78
C GLY A 315 -19.82 18.59 11.43
N SER A 316 -20.51 19.76 11.41
CA SER A 316 -21.95 19.82 11.18
C SER A 316 -22.37 21.16 10.59
N SER A 317 -23.35 21.13 9.69
CA SER A 317 -24.00 22.32 9.14
C SER A 317 -25.09 22.91 10.07
N ILE A 318 -25.54 22.13 11.06
CA ILE A 318 -26.67 22.51 11.95
C ILE A 318 -26.33 22.48 13.45
N MET A 319 -25.18 21.91 13.83
CA MET A 319 -24.75 21.81 15.23
C MET A 319 -23.42 22.58 15.42
N PRO A 320 -23.48 23.85 15.87
CA PRO A 320 -22.28 24.64 16.12
C PRO A 320 -21.37 23.97 17.15
N GLY A 321 -20.06 23.92 16.85
CA GLY A 321 -19.04 23.34 17.76
C GLY A 321 -18.86 21.83 17.65
N LYS A 322 -19.67 21.11 16.86
CA LYS A 322 -19.45 19.68 16.59
C LYS A 322 -18.21 19.50 15.70
N VAL A 323 -17.30 18.63 16.12
CA VAL A 323 -16.12 18.23 15.34
C VAL A 323 -16.11 16.70 15.23
N ASN A 324 -16.02 16.20 14.02
CA ASN A 324 -15.99 14.75 13.75
C ASN A 324 -14.56 14.25 13.52
N PRO A 325 -14.29 12.95 13.73
CA PRO A 325 -12.97 12.31 13.53
C PRO A 325 -12.72 12.02 12.02
N VAL A 326 -12.78 13.07 11.18
CA VAL A 326 -12.82 12.94 9.70
C VAL A 326 -11.55 12.30 9.10
N ILE A 327 -10.40 12.41 9.76
CA ILE A 327 -9.16 11.78 9.27
C ILE A 327 -9.22 10.25 9.43
N PRO A 328 -9.49 9.66 10.60
CA PRO A 328 -9.74 8.24 10.68
C PRO A 328 -10.87 7.74 9.77
N GLU A 329 -11.94 8.54 9.56
CA GLU A 329 -13.04 8.18 8.67
C GLU A 329 -12.60 8.05 7.21
N VAL A 330 -11.83 9.01 6.68
CA VAL A 330 -11.33 8.93 5.29
C VAL A 330 -10.35 7.77 5.13
N VAL A 331 -9.52 7.48 6.14
CA VAL A 331 -8.62 6.32 6.12
C VAL A 331 -9.40 5.01 6.09
N ASN A 332 -10.50 4.88 6.87
CA ASN A 332 -11.39 3.73 6.78
C ASN A 332 -11.93 3.54 5.35
N GLN A 333 -12.40 4.61 4.70
CA GLN A 333 -12.91 4.54 3.31
C GLN A 333 -11.82 4.10 2.32
N VAL A 334 -10.60 4.61 2.46
CA VAL A 334 -9.46 4.15 1.65
C VAL A 334 -9.19 2.67 1.88
N CYS A 335 -9.21 2.21 3.12
CA CYS A 335 -9.02 0.80 3.45
C CYS A 335 -10.10 -0.09 2.81
N PHE A 336 -11.37 0.34 2.83
CA PHE A 336 -12.47 -0.39 2.16
C PHE A 336 -12.25 -0.48 0.64
N ALA A 337 -11.78 0.61 0.01
CA ALA A 337 -11.45 0.62 -1.41
C ALA A 337 -10.30 -0.35 -1.75
N VAL A 338 -9.23 -0.38 -0.93
CA VAL A 338 -8.10 -1.31 -1.10
C VAL A 338 -8.55 -2.77 -0.97
N ILE A 339 -9.42 -3.08 0.01
CA ILE A 339 -9.98 -4.42 0.20
C ILE A 339 -10.83 -4.83 -1.02
N GLY A 340 -11.64 -3.92 -1.57
CA GLY A 340 -12.41 -4.16 -2.79
C GLY A 340 -11.54 -4.36 -4.02
N ASN A 341 -10.44 -3.63 -4.15
CA ASN A 341 -9.46 -3.80 -5.22
C ASN A 341 -8.79 -5.18 -5.19
N ASP A 342 -8.50 -5.72 -3.99
CA ASP A 342 -7.92 -7.06 -3.83
C ASP A 342 -8.83 -8.15 -4.41
N LEU A 343 -10.13 -8.06 -4.21
CA LEU A 343 -11.09 -8.98 -4.83
C LEU A 343 -11.02 -8.91 -6.36
N SER A 344 -10.93 -7.70 -6.93
CA SER A 344 -10.78 -7.52 -8.38
C SER A 344 -9.49 -8.16 -8.91
N VAL A 345 -8.37 -8.03 -8.18
CA VAL A 345 -7.09 -8.67 -8.53
C VAL A 345 -7.21 -10.20 -8.50
N ALA A 346 -7.86 -10.75 -7.46
CA ALA A 346 -8.05 -12.20 -7.33
C ALA A 346 -8.89 -12.77 -8.49
N LEU A 347 -10.01 -12.12 -8.84
CA LEU A 347 -10.86 -12.54 -9.97
C LEU A 347 -10.14 -12.42 -11.32
N ALA A 348 -9.38 -11.36 -11.52
CA ALA A 348 -8.59 -11.18 -12.75
C ALA A 348 -7.45 -12.21 -12.87
N ALA A 349 -6.85 -12.59 -11.75
CA ALA A 349 -5.83 -13.64 -11.72
C ALA A 349 -6.41 -15.01 -12.03
N GLU A 350 -7.58 -15.34 -11.47
CA GLU A 350 -8.29 -16.60 -11.74
C GLU A 350 -8.82 -16.68 -13.18
N GLY A 351 -9.27 -15.55 -13.75
CA GLY A 351 -9.88 -15.49 -15.09
C GLY A 351 -8.94 -15.77 -16.25
N GLY A 352 -7.60 -15.84 -16.05
CA GLY A 352 -6.62 -16.16 -17.09
C GLY A 352 -6.78 -17.58 -17.63
N GLN A 353 -6.49 -17.75 -18.92
CA GLN A 353 -6.63 -19.04 -19.59
C GLN A 353 -5.36 -19.41 -20.35
N LEU A 354 -4.95 -20.68 -20.25
CA LEU A 354 -3.82 -21.25 -21.00
C LEU A 354 -2.51 -20.48 -20.78
N GLN A 355 -1.82 -20.06 -21.83
CA GLN A 355 -0.47 -19.57 -21.83
C GLN A 355 -0.32 -18.06 -21.53
N LEU A 356 -1.43 -17.34 -21.31
CA LEU A 356 -1.41 -15.90 -21.03
C LEU A 356 -2.61 -15.49 -20.16
N ASN A 357 -2.37 -14.68 -19.14
CA ASN A 357 -3.45 -13.97 -18.47
C ASN A 357 -3.71 -12.63 -19.19
N VAL A 358 -4.89 -12.47 -19.78
CA VAL A 358 -5.27 -11.27 -20.55
C VAL A 358 -5.75 -10.10 -19.66
N PHE A 359 -5.91 -10.33 -18.34
CA PHE A 359 -6.47 -9.38 -17.39
C PHE A 359 -5.42 -8.59 -16.58
N GLU A 360 -4.15 -8.68 -16.94
CA GLU A 360 -3.10 -7.88 -16.30
C GLU A 360 -3.38 -6.37 -16.30
N PRO A 361 -4.02 -5.74 -17.29
CA PRO A 361 -4.37 -4.32 -17.22
C PRO A 361 -5.23 -3.95 -16.02
N VAL A 362 -6.27 -4.69 -15.70
CA VAL A 362 -7.07 -4.43 -14.50
C VAL A 362 -6.32 -4.75 -13.21
N ILE A 363 -5.44 -5.75 -13.21
CA ILE A 363 -4.54 -6.04 -12.07
C ILE A 363 -3.62 -4.83 -11.82
N ALA A 364 -2.96 -4.33 -12.85
CA ALA A 364 -2.10 -3.14 -12.78
C ALA A 364 -2.85 -1.92 -12.25
N TYR A 365 -4.03 -1.64 -12.81
CA TYR A 365 -4.88 -0.52 -12.39
C TYR A 365 -5.24 -0.61 -10.90
N LYS A 366 -5.73 -1.76 -10.43
CA LYS A 366 -6.16 -1.95 -9.05
C LYS A 366 -5.00 -1.90 -8.05
N LEU A 367 -3.84 -2.45 -8.41
CA LEU A 367 -2.64 -2.38 -7.57
C LEU A 367 -2.11 -0.93 -7.49
N PHE A 368 -1.93 -0.24 -8.61
CA PHE A 368 -1.44 1.14 -8.58
C PHE A 368 -2.40 2.09 -7.87
N HIS A 369 -3.71 1.95 -8.11
CA HIS A 369 -4.71 2.71 -7.36
C HIS A 369 -4.57 2.46 -5.86
N SER A 370 -4.46 1.20 -5.43
CA SER A 370 -4.28 0.83 -4.01
C SER A 370 -3.00 1.44 -3.42
N PHE A 371 -1.87 1.38 -4.10
CA PHE A 371 -0.62 1.99 -3.65
C PHE A 371 -0.75 3.51 -3.45
N VAL A 372 -1.37 4.19 -4.41
CA VAL A 372 -1.52 5.67 -4.38
C VAL A 372 -2.40 6.09 -3.21
N ILE A 373 -3.60 5.52 -3.11
CA ILE A 373 -4.56 5.94 -2.08
C ILE A 373 -4.10 5.53 -0.67
N LEU A 374 -3.52 4.33 -0.52
CA LEU A 374 -3.03 3.84 0.77
C LEU A 374 -1.83 4.66 1.27
N GLY A 375 -0.86 4.97 0.41
CA GLY A 375 0.28 5.80 0.77
C GLY A 375 -0.15 7.19 1.25
N ARG A 376 -1.07 7.85 0.51
CA ARG A 376 -1.63 9.16 0.89
C ARG A 376 -2.44 9.09 2.19
N ALA A 377 -3.19 8.01 2.41
CA ALA A 377 -3.96 7.83 3.64
C ALA A 377 -3.05 7.66 4.86
N ILE A 378 -1.94 6.92 4.73
CA ILE A 378 -0.92 6.75 5.78
C ILE A 378 -0.30 8.11 6.14
N GLU A 379 0.14 8.89 5.16
CA GLU A 379 0.69 10.24 5.38
C GLU A 379 -0.33 11.18 6.05
N THR A 380 -1.58 11.14 5.58
CA THR A 380 -2.67 11.96 6.14
C THR A 380 -2.97 11.56 7.58
N LEU A 381 -3.03 10.27 7.89
CA LEU A 381 -3.25 9.77 9.25
C LEU A 381 -2.11 10.22 10.19
N THR A 382 -0.86 10.11 9.74
CA THR A 382 0.31 10.50 10.50
C THR A 382 0.25 11.98 10.88
N THR A 383 0.22 12.84 9.86
CA THR A 383 0.44 14.30 10.04
C THR A 383 -0.80 15.06 10.52
N LYS A 384 -2.00 14.58 10.16
CA LYS A 384 -3.26 15.27 10.46
C LYS A 384 -4.06 14.63 11.61
N CYS A 385 -3.59 13.49 12.14
CA CYS A 385 -4.26 12.83 13.26
C CYS A 385 -3.27 12.44 14.34
N VAL A 386 -2.41 11.42 14.10
CA VAL A 386 -1.62 10.76 15.16
C VAL A 386 -0.70 11.74 15.89
N GLU A 387 0.07 12.56 15.18
CA GLU A 387 1.01 13.51 15.78
C GLU A 387 0.34 14.50 16.75
N GLY A 388 -0.91 14.85 16.51
CA GLY A 388 -1.64 15.83 17.31
C GLY A 388 -2.60 15.23 18.35
N ILE A 389 -2.60 13.92 18.57
CA ILE A 389 -3.43 13.28 19.61
C ILE A 389 -2.98 13.70 21.01
N THR A 390 -3.95 14.01 21.89
CA THR A 390 -3.73 14.25 23.31
C THR A 390 -4.57 13.33 24.17
N ALA A 391 -4.12 13.03 25.40
CA ALA A 391 -4.84 12.19 26.35
C ALA A 391 -5.74 13.04 27.27
N ASN A 392 -6.88 12.50 27.64
CA ASN A 392 -7.74 13.01 28.71
C ASN A 392 -7.48 12.19 29.98
N GLU A 393 -6.33 12.44 30.62
CA GLU A 393 -5.80 11.64 31.74
C GLU A 393 -6.80 11.43 32.88
N LYS A 394 -7.50 12.51 33.29
CA LYS A 394 -8.51 12.41 34.33
C LYS A 394 -9.65 11.46 33.99
N ILE A 395 -10.13 11.48 32.73
CA ILE A 395 -11.20 10.61 32.27
C ILE A 395 -10.74 9.16 32.26
N CYS A 396 -9.53 8.92 31.73
CA CYS A 396 -8.91 7.61 31.76
C CYS A 396 -8.77 7.05 33.18
N HIS A 397 -8.27 7.87 34.11
CA HIS A 397 -8.15 7.52 35.52
C HIS A 397 -9.51 7.21 36.16
N ASP A 398 -10.50 8.09 35.95
CA ASP A 398 -11.84 7.93 36.57
C ASP A 398 -12.52 6.64 36.06
N TYR A 399 -12.33 6.26 34.81
CA TYR A 399 -12.84 4.97 34.28
C TYR A 399 -12.20 3.76 34.99
N VAL A 400 -10.92 3.80 35.32
CA VAL A 400 -10.26 2.69 36.05
C VAL A 400 -10.81 2.56 37.45
N PHE A 401 -10.83 3.67 38.20
CA PHE A 401 -11.16 3.63 39.64
C PHE A 401 -12.64 3.49 39.92
N ASN A 402 -13.50 3.83 38.98
CA ASN A 402 -14.95 3.59 39.06
C ASN A 402 -15.39 2.26 38.40
N SER A 403 -14.49 1.55 37.72
CA SER A 403 -14.83 0.26 37.13
C SER A 403 -14.85 -0.87 38.16
N ILE A 404 -15.79 -1.79 37.97
CA ILE A 404 -15.84 -3.03 38.72
C ILE A 404 -14.69 -3.97 38.34
N GLY A 405 -14.14 -3.84 37.13
CA GLY A 405 -12.99 -4.62 36.65
C GLY A 405 -11.75 -4.54 37.55
N ILE A 406 -11.58 -3.43 38.30
CA ILE A 406 -10.49 -3.23 39.23
C ILE A 406 -10.47 -4.27 40.38
N VAL A 407 -11.61 -4.93 40.66
CA VAL A 407 -11.69 -6.02 41.67
C VAL A 407 -10.75 -7.16 41.36
N THR A 408 -10.39 -7.34 40.08
CA THR A 408 -9.44 -8.38 39.66
C THR A 408 -8.08 -8.24 40.34
N ALA A 409 -7.65 -7.02 40.66
CA ALA A 409 -6.42 -6.78 41.41
C ALA A 409 -6.48 -7.32 42.87
N LEU A 410 -7.67 -7.47 43.41
CA LEU A 410 -7.86 -8.02 44.77
C LEU A 410 -7.79 -9.57 44.82
N ASN A 411 -8.08 -10.26 43.68
CA ASN A 411 -8.18 -11.72 43.62
C ASN A 411 -6.98 -12.46 44.27
N PRO A 412 -5.71 -12.07 44.03
CA PRO A 412 -4.56 -12.74 44.63
C PRO A 412 -4.48 -12.61 46.15
N HIS A 413 -5.13 -11.59 46.72
CA HIS A 413 -5.04 -11.23 48.14
C HIS A 413 -6.21 -11.77 48.96
N ILE A 414 -7.42 -11.79 48.37
CA ILE A 414 -8.64 -12.15 49.14
C ILE A 414 -9.39 -13.34 48.52
N GLY A 415 -8.96 -13.85 47.37
CA GLY A 415 -9.58 -14.96 46.66
C GLY A 415 -10.80 -14.55 45.82
N TYR A 416 -11.20 -15.41 44.89
CA TYR A 416 -12.26 -15.17 43.91
C TYR A 416 -13.64 -14.91 44.55
N GLU A 417 -14.02 -15.68 45.56
CA GLU A 417 -15.34 -15.58 46.20
C GLU A 417 -15.57 -14.23 46.88
N LYS A 418 -14.58 -13.77 47.69
CA LYS A 418 -14.66 -12.44 48.31
C LYS A 418 -14.65 -11.32 47.29
N SER A 419 -13.84 -11.45 46.25
CA SER A 419 -13.81 -10.48 45.14
C SER A 419 -15.15 -10.41 44.42
N ALA A 420 -15.78 -11.56 44.12
CA ALA A 420 -17.10 -11.63 43.50
C ALA A 420 -18.21 -11.02 44.39
N MET A 421 -18.11 -11.18 45.69
CA MET A 421 -19.03 -10.56 46.68
C MET A 421 -18.91 -9.01 46.62
N ILE A 422 -17.68 -8.48 46.65
CA ILE A 422 -17.43 -7.03 46.55
C ILE A 422 -17.94 -6.49 45.22
N ALA A 423 -17.64 -7.15 44.09
CA ALA A 423 -18.10 -6.75 42.76
C ALA A 423 -19.63 -6.69 42.67
N LYS A 424 -20.31 -7.71 43.21
CA LYS A 424 -21.79 -7.77 43.22
C LYS A 424 -22.41 -6.63 44.03
N GLU A 425 -21.77 -6.25 45.12
CA GLU A 425 -22.23 -5.15 46.00
C GLU A 425 -21.97 -3.80 45.34
N ALA A 426 -20.79 -3.61 44.75
CA ALA A 426 -20.47 -2.41 43.98
C ALA A 426 -21.48 -2.15 42.83
N LEU A 427 -21.84 -3.19 42.09
CA LEU A 427 -22.87 -3.15 41.04
C LEU A 427 -24.26 -2.72 41.58
N LYS A 428 -24.61 -3.12 42.81
CA LYS A 428 -25.93 -2.81 43.38
C LYS A 428 -26.00 -1.45 44.02
N SER A 429 -24.89 -0.99 44.61
CA SER A 429 -24.84 0.22 45.42
C SER A 429 -24.27 1.44 44.72
N ASP A 430 -23.75 1.27 43.50
CA ASP A 430 -23.02 2.29 42.73
C ASP A 430 -21.83 2.90 43.50
N ARG A 431 -21.17 2.07 44.34
CA ARG A 431 -20.04 2.44 45.20
C ARG A 431 -18.74 1.83 44.67
N SER A 432 -17.63 2.48 44.97
CA SER A 432 -16.32 1.99 44.53
C SER A 432 -15.95 0.66 45.19
N ILE A 433 -15.20 -0.19 44.49
CA ILE A 433 -14.60 -1.43 45.01
C ILE A 433 -13.72 -1.13 46.25
N TYR A 434 -12.99 -0.02 46.20
CA TYR A 434 -12.11 0.44 47.28
C TYR A 434 -12.88 0.69 48.56
N ASP A 435 -13.96 1.48 48.51
CA ASP A 435 -14.77 1.86 49.66
C ASP A 435 -15.46 0.67 50.29
N ILE A 436 -15.98 -0.25 49.50
CA ILE A 436 -16.63 -1.47 49.99
C ILE A 436 -15.63 -2.40 50.67
N ALA A 437 -14.44 -2.59 50.07
CA ALA A 437 -13.40 -3.43 50.67
C ALA A 437 -12.90 -2.88 52.00
N LEU A 438 -12.78 -1.56 52.13
CA LEU A 438 -12.37 -0.85 53.34
C LEU A 438 -13.46 -0.94 54.42
N GLU A 439 -14.71 -0.63 54.12
CA GLU A 439 -15.84 -0.68 55.06
C GLU A 439 -16.06 -2.08 55.64
N LYS A 440 -15.94 -3.10 54.76
CA LYS A 440 -16.06 -4.50 55.21
C LYS A 440 -14.82 -5.02 55.96
N LYS A 441 -13.81 -4.17 56.11
CA LYS A 441 -12.53 -4.54 56.79
C LYS A 441 -11.87 -5.80 56.18
N ILE A 442 -12.03 -5.99 54.85
CA ILE A 442 -11.45 -7.14 54.14
C ILE A 442 -9.94 -6.92 53.95
N LEU A 443 -9.54 -5.67 53.73
CA LEU A 443 -8.15 -5.21 53.64
C LEU A 443 -8.01 -3.87 54.37
N THR A 444 -6.80 -3.58 54.84
CA THR A 444 -6.50 -2.26 55.42
C THR A 444 -6.36 -1.22 54.37
N LYS A 445 -6.42 0.07 54.73
CA LYS A 445 -6.21 1.19 53.81
C LYS A 445 -4.85 1.08 53.13
N GLU A 446 -3.80 0.80 53.89
CA GLU A 446 -2.42 0.67 53.40
C GLU A 446 -2.29 -0.48 52.41
N GLN A 447 -3.00 -1.61 52.63
CA GLN A 447 -3.03 -2.74 51.70
C GLN A 447 -3.75 -2.38 50.40
N LEU A 448 -4.89 -1.70 50.47
CA LEU A 448 -5.63 -1.26 49.31
C LEU A 448 -4.82 -0.24 48.50
N ASP A 449 -4.23 0.74 49.17
CA ASP A 449 -3.39 1.75 48.54
C ASP A 449 -2.17 1.11 47.83
N ASP A 450 -1.61 0.03 48.35
CA ASP A 450 -0.50 -0.70 47.74
C ASP A 450 -0.98 -1.53 46.54
N ILE A 451 -2.08 -2.27 46.67
CA ILE A 451 -2.64 -3.12 45.60
C ILE A 451 -3.05 -2.28 44.41
N PHE A 452 -3.68 -1.11 44.61
CA PHE A 452 -4.18 -0.25 43.55
C PHE A 452 -3.15 0.75 43.00
N LYS A 453 -1.87 0.64 43.40
CA LYS A 453 -0.82 1.37 42.70
C LYS A 453 -0.76 0.94 41.23
N PRO A 454 -0.63 1.87 40.29
CA PRO A 454 -0.53 1.54 38.87
C PRO A 454 0.50 0.44 38.58
N GLU A 455 1.69 0.51 39.15
CA GLU A 455 2.75 -0.47 38.95
C GLU A 455 2.36 -1.91 39.33
N ASN A 456 1.44 -2.08 40.30
CA ASN A 456 0.95 -3.38 40.72
C ASN A 456 -0.22 -3.92 39.90
N MET A 457 -0.87 -3.07 39.10
CA MET A 457 -2.00 -3.44 38.23
C MET A 457 -1.61 -3.67 36.76
N LEU A 458 -0.46 -3.15 36.32
CA LEU A 458 -0.10 -3.03 34.91
C LEU A 458 0.83 -4.15 34.41
N SER A 459 1.42 -4.94 35.31
CA SER A 459 2.37 -5.99 34.91
C SER A 459 2.34 -7.17 35.89
N PRO A 460 2.75 -8.37 35.45
CA PRO A 460 2.92 -9.50 36.35
C PRO A 460 3.93 -9.17 37.45
N HIS A 461 3.58 -9.46 38.70
CA HIS A 461 4.45 -9.29 39.85
C HIS A 461 4.29 -10.45 40.86
N ALA A 462 5.31 -10.68 41.69
CA ALA A 462 5.24 -11.69 42.74
C ALA A 462 4.33 -11.18 43.89
N PHE A 463 3.27 -11.92 44.18
CA PHE A 463 2.36 -11.59 45.28
C PHE A 463 3.06 -11.77 46.61
N LYS A 464 3.05 -10.74 47.44
CA LYS A 464 3.38 -10.88 48.87
C LYS A 464 2.19 -11.60 49.53
N LYS A 465 2.38 -12.83 49.99
CA LYS A 465 1.40 -13.48 50.85
C LYS A 465 1.27 -12.62 52.12
N HIS A 466 0.16 -11.92 52.28
CA HIS A 466 -0.18 -11.33 53.56
C HIS A 466 -0.44 -12.51 54.52
N LYS A 467 0.41 -12.66 55.51
CA LYS A 467 0.16 -13.63 56.63
C LYS A 467 -1.12 -13.21 57.32
N ASP A 468 -2.06 -14.16 57.44
CA ASP A 468 -3.28 -14.05 58.23
C ASP A 468 -3.02 -13.54 59.66
#